data_4de271b3287b45b880b7f5a06d037e60
#
_entry.id   4de271b3287b45b880b7f5a06d037e60
#
_cell.length_a   1.000
_cell.length_b   1.000
_cell.length_c   1.000
_cell.angle_alpha   90.00
_cell.angle_beta   90.00
_cell.angle_gamma   90.00
#
_symmetry.space_group_name_H-M   'P 1'
#
loop_
_entity.id
_entity.type
_entity.pdbx_description
1 polymer ?
#
loop_
_entity_poly.entity_id
_entity_poly.type
_entity_poly.pdbx_seq_one_letter_code
_entity_poly.pdbx_strand_id
1 'polypeptide(L)'
;KGQVVTESGEPVIGASVMLKGTFNGTITDLDGNFILNGTSKGTLVISFIGYITQEIPMNGKTSLKVVLKEDTKTLDEVVVIGYGTQRKEELTSSVMSVKAENFVQVTTPDAAGLIKGKVAGLSVINPDANPLSTSEIVLRGSTTLKSGTSPLILIDGVPGELNSVSPNDIEQIDVLKDGSAAAIYGTRGTNGVILITTKTSKGEMKPTIELNSYVSFQKIAKKLPMMSADQYLEKVKEGYTGAADYGSKTDWLDEIMQTPFNQTYSINLRGGSKNTNYIASFDYTSNEGLVKRSKVETIFPRLNVTHRMFDNRLKIDAGLSGYQQSYGIPYNTNVYQSALIYNPTEPIKDENGKWTEVARDLYYNPLALLNETQGKNDATNLRMHATVTVTPIEGLDIKWLLSREVYNKFSGYYETKNHRSTTIQNKNGYASRETHKNQADMTEFTIQYNKAFKGGHSLNALRSEEHTS
;
A
#
# COMPACT_ATOMS: atom_id res chain seq x y z
N LYS A 1 32.46 -24.26 -19.50
CA LYS A 1 31.88 -23.57 -20.65
C LYS A 1 30.60 -24.26 -21.10
N GLY A 2 29.74 -23.54 -21.80
CA GLY A 2 28.51 -24.12 -22.33
C GLY A 2 27.83 -23.21 -23.33
N GLN A 3 26.69 -23.65 -23.85
CA GLN A 3 25.85 -22.93 -24.78
C GLN A 3 24.38 -23.01 -24.33
N VAL A 4 23.69 -21.90 -24.42
CA VAL A 4 22.26 -21.80 -24.13
C VAL A 4 21.54 -21.52 -25.44
N VAL A 5 20.55 -22.36 -25.77
CA VAL A 5 19.75 -22.27 -27.00
C VAL A 5 18.26 -22.40 -26.67
N THR A 6 17.41 -21.97 -27.59
CA THR A 6 15.97 -22.18 -27.56
C THR A 6 15.59 -23.60 -27.97
N GLU A 7 14.33 -24.00 -27.88
CA GLU A 7 13.83 -25.29 -28.42
C GLU A 7 13.95 -25.36 -29.96
N SER A 8 13.94 -24.21 -30.64
CA SER A 8 14.22 -24.14 -32.10
C SER A 8 15.70 -24.23 -32.44
N GLY A 9 16.59 -24.23 -31.44
CA GLY A 9 18.04 -24.28 -31.60
C GLY A 9 18.73 -22.94 -31.81
N GLU A 10 18.00 -21.82 -31.71
CA GLU A 10 18.56 -20.48 -31.81
C GLU A 10 19.34 -20.11 -30.53
N PRO A 11 20.48 -19.38 -30.64
CA PRO A 11 21.25 -18.96 -29.49
C PRO A 11 20.49 -17.96 -28.61
N VAL A 12 20.50 -18.14 -27.30
CA VAL A 12 19.92 -17.20 -26.35
C VAL A 12 21.01 -16.24 -25.88
N ILE A 13 20.93 -14.97 -26.32
CA ILE A 13 21.89 -13.90 -26.04
C ILE A 13 21.54 -13.23 -24.71
N GLY A 14 22.52 -13.03 -23.83
CA GLY A 14 22.31 -12.31 -22.56
C GLY A 14 21.62 -13.13 -21.47
N ALA A 15 21.48 -14.45 -21.61
CA ALA A 15 20.99 -15.31 -20.56
C ALA A 15 21.93 -15.30 -19.35
N SER A 16 21.37 -15.13 -18.15
CA SER A 16 22.12 -15.20 -16.91
C SER A 16 22.44 -16.67 -16.55
N VAL A 17 23.70 -16.95 -16.25
CA VAL A 17 24.21 -18.27 -15.83
C VAL A 17 24.91 -18.10 -14.49
N MET A 18 24.36 -18.63 -13.42
CA MET A 18 24.90 -18.49 -12.06
C MET A 18 25.14 -19.86 -11.41
N LEU A 19 26.18 -19.94 -10.59
CA LEU A 19 26.37 -21.11 -9.72
C LEU A 19 25.51 -20.96 -8.47
N LYS A 20 24.55 -21.90 -8.26
CA LYS A 20 23.57 -21.87 -7.17
C LYS A 20 24.24 -21.67 -5.80
N GLY A 21 23.73 -20.70 -5.03
CA GLY A 21 24.24 -20.40 -3.69
C GLY A 21 25.53 -19.57 -3.66
N THR A 22 25.97 -19.00 -4.79
CA THR A 22 27.16 -18.14 -4.87
C THR A 22 26.86 -16.88 -5.70
N PHE A 23 27.76 -15.91 -5.63
CA PHE A 23 27.74 -14.71 -6.52
C PHE A 23 28.52 -14.92 -7.81
N ASN A 24 28.96 -16.17 -8.08
CA ASN A 24 29.72 -16.47 -9.30
C ASN A 24 28.76 -16.71 -10.46
N GLY A 25 28.75 -15.80 -11.42
CA GLY A 25 27.86 -15.82 -12.58
C GLY A 25 28.47 -15.14 -13.79
N THR A 26 27.86 -15.39 -14.95
CA THR A 26 28.19 -14.79 -16.24
C THR A 26 26.93 -14.65 -17.08
N ILE A 27 27.03 -13.99 -18.23
CA ILE A 27 25.97 -13.92 -19.25
C ILE A 27 26.42 -14.59 -20.54
N THR A 28 25.47 -15.07 -21.35
CA THR A 28 25.77 -15.64 -22.67
C THR A 28 26.10 -14.57 -23.70
N ASP A 29 27.02 -14.89 -24.61
CA ASP A 29 27.43 -14.07 -25.76
C ASP A 29 26.42 -14.13 -26.92
N LEU A 30 26.80 -13.51 -28.07
CA LEU A 30 25.97 -13.46 -29.28
C LEU A 30 25.63 -14.84 -29.89
N ASP A 31 26.47 -15.82 -29.64
CA ASP A 31 26.30 -17.20 -30.09
C ASP A 31 25.68 -18.08 -28.98
N GLY A 32 25.20 -17.48 -27.90
CA GLY A 32 24.63 -18.16 -26.74
C GLY A 32 25.67 -18.89 -25.88
N ASN A 33 26.95 -18.69 -26.09
CA ASN A 33 28.00 -19.35 -25.31
C ASN A 33 28.28 -18.64 -24.01
N PHE A 34 28.68 -19.42 -22.99
CA PHE A 34 29.13 -18.87 -21.71
C PHE A 34 30.38 -19.57 -21.19
N ILE A 35 31.18 -18.84 -20.44
CA ILE A 35 32.32 -19.35 -19.69
C ILE A 35 32.16 -18.92 -18.26
N LEU A 36 32.07 -19.89 -17.35
CA LEU A 36 32.03 -19.67 -15.92
C LEU A 36 33.28 -20.27 -15.28
N ASN A 37 34.07 -19.46 -14.61
CA ASN A 37 35.25 -19.89 -13.91
C ASN A 37 34.86 -20.44 -12.53
N GLY A 38 35.25 -21.68 -12.23
CA GLY A 38 34.91 -22.31 -10.94
C GLY A 38 35.03 -23.81 -10.96
N THR A 39 34.42 -24.47 -9.95
CA THR A 39 34.46 -25.92 -9.82
C THR A 39 33.46 -26.56 -10.80
N SER A 40 33.82 -27.75 -11.31
CA SER A 40 32.89 -28.56 -12.13
C SER A 40 31.79 -29.29 -11.29
N LYS A 41 31.75 -29.01 -10.00
CA LYS A 41 30.74 -29.54 -9.06
C LYS A 41 29.79 -28.43 -8.64
N GLY A 42 28.49 -28.68 -8.69
CA GLY A 42 27.44 -27.73 -8.32
C GLY A 42 26.28 -27.73 -9.30
N THR A 43 25.31 -26.87 -9.07
CA THR A 43 24.13 -26.70 -9.92
C THR A 43 24.19 -25.31 -10.55
N LEU A 44 24.06 -25.23 -11.86
CA LEU A 44 23.90 -23.95 -12.57
C LEU A 44 22.43 -23.57 -12.56
N VAL A 45 22.17 -22.30 -12.26
CA VAL A 45 20.86 -21.67 -12.43
C VAL A 45 20.95 -20.80 -13.68
N ILE A 46 20.14 -21.09 -14.68
CA ILE A 46 20.13 -20.40 -15.96
C ILE A 46 18.76 -19.76 -16.14
N SER A 47 18.74 -18.46 -16.35
CA SER A 47 17.52 -17.68 -16.49
C SER A 47 17.64 -16.66 -17.64
N PHE A 48 16.52 -16.47 -18.34
CA PHE A 48 16.35 -15.46 -19.37
C PHE A 48 14.90 -14.99 -19.42
N ILE A 49 14.68 -13.74 -19.79
CA ILE A 49 13.32 -13.15 -19.84
C ILE A 49 12.49 -13.90 -20.88
N GLY A 50 11.30 -14.36 -20.48
CA GLY A 50 10.42 -15.16 -21.36
C GLY A 50 10.69 -16.65 -21.38
N TYR A 51 11.61 -17.15 -20.55
CA TYR A 51 11.95 -18.58 -20.46
C TYR A 51 11.90 -19.08 -19.02
N ILE A 52 11.55 -20.38 -18.88
CA ILE A 52 11.54 -21.06 -17.57
C ILE A 52 12.97 -21.16 -17.04
N THR A 53 13.21 -20.63 -15.85
CA THR A 53 14.50 -20.79 -15.15
C THR A 53 14.81 -22.28 -14.94
N GLN A 54 15.99 -22.71 -15.34
CA GLN A 54 16.43 -24.10 -15.21
C GLN A 54 17.57 -24.25 -14.23
N GLU A 55 17.49 -25.29 -13.39
CA GLU A 55 18.57 -25.71 -12.51
C GLU A 55 19.23 -26.98 -13.07
N ILE A 56 20.50 -26.91 -13.46
CA ILE A 56 21.20 -28.00 -14.12
C ILE A 56 22.40 -28.41 -13.29
N PRO A 57 22.43 -29.64 -12.75
CA PRO A 57 23.60 -30.15 -12.05
C PRO A 57 24.75 -30.42 -13.04
N MET A 58 25.92 -29.86 -12.75
CA MET A 58 27.09 -29.98 -13.63
C MET A 58 27.68 -31.41 -13.69
N ASN A 59 27.56 -32.19 -12.60
CA ASN A 59 27.99 -33.57 -12.49
C ASN A 59 29.41 -33.86 -13.07
N GLY A 60 30.33 -32.90 -12.90
CA GLY A 60 31.70 -33.01 -13.40
C GLY A 60 31.89 -32.68 -14.89
N LYS A 61 30.84 -32.35 -15.62
CA LYS A 61 30.92 -31.96 -17.03
C LYS A 61 31.56 -30.56 -17.19
N THR A 62 32.49 -30.47 -18.12
CA THR A 62 33.18 -29.22 -18.45
C THR A 62 32.56 -28.44 -19.61
N SER A 63 31.61 -29.10 -20.32
CA SER A 63 30.82 -28.45 -21.38
C SER A 63 29.37 -28.88 -21.27
N LEU A 64 28.45 -27.89 -21.33
CA LEU A 64 27.02 -28.10 -21.20
C LEU A 64 26.29 -27.40 -22.35
N LYS A 65 25.34 -28.10 -22.99
CA LYS A 65 24.36 -27.45 -23.87
C LYS A 65 23.03 -27.44 -23.16
N VAL A 66 22.46 -26.23 -23.02
CA VAL A 66 21.21 -26.00 -22.27
C VAL A 66 20.16 -25.52 -23.25
N VAL A 67 19.02 -26.19 -23.27
CA VAL A 67 17.86 -25.77 -24.05
C VAL A 67 16.87 -25.14 -23.12
N LEU A 68 16.65 -23.82 -23.24
CA LEU A 68 15.63 -23.12 -22.49
C LEU A 68 14.27 -23.34 -23.12
N LYS A 69 13.29 -23.63 -22.28
CA LYS A 69 11.89 -23.74 -22.66
C LYS A 69 11.22 -22.39 -22.47
N GLU A 70 10.45 -21.97 -23.44
CA GLU A 70 9.64 -20.76 -23.31
C GLU A 70 8.70 -20.88 -22.10
N ASP A 71 8.62 -19.82 -21.31
CA ASP A 71 7.67 -19.75 -20.21
C ASP A 71 6.28 -19.39 -20.77
N THR A 72 5.59 -20.41 -21.27
CA THR A 72 4.21 -20.26 -21.74
C THR A 72 3.24 -19.81 -20.64
N LYS A 73 3.64 -19.86 -19.36
CA LYS A 73 2.84 -19.31 -18.26
C LYS A 73 2.80 -17.78 -18.26
N THR A 74 3.77 -17.10 -18.88
CA THR A 74 3.70 -15.66 -19.12
C THR A 74 2.61 -15.26 -20.11
N LEU A 75 2.15 -16.21 -20.95
CA LEU A 75 1.05 -15.99 -21.90
C LEU A 75 -0.35 -16.10 -21.24
N ASP A 76 -0.44 -16.68 -20.06
CA ASP A 76 -1.69 -16.81 -19.30
C ASP A 76 -1.82 -15.75 -18.17
N GLU A 77 -1.19 -14.57 -18.31
CA GLU A 77 -1.37 -13.50 -17.33
C GLU A 77 -2.82 -13.01 -17.38
N VAL A 78 -3.59 -13.47 -16.40
CA VAL A 78 -5.00 -13.14 -16.24
C VAL A 78 -5.09 -11.86 -15.40
N VAL A 79 -5.72 -10.85 -15.95
CA VAL A 79 -5.99 -9.59 -15.26
C VAL A 79 -7.45 -9.60 -14.79
N VAL A 80 -7.67 -9.24 -13.55
CA VAL A 80 -9.03 -9.00 -13.06
C VAL A 80 -9.53 -7.71 -13.69
N ILE A 81 -10.64 -7.77 -14.43
CA ILE A 81 -11.27 -6.60 -15.05
C ILE A 81 -12.73 -6.61 -14.67
N GLY A 82 -13.13 -5.62 -13.94
CA GLY A 82 -14.50 -5.50 -13.54
C GLY A 82 -14.97 -6.72 -12.77
N TYR A 83 -16.00 -7.32 -13.27
CA TYR A 83 -16.66 -8.45 -12.64
C TYR A 83 -16.14 -9.83 -13.11
N GLY A 84 -15.08 -9.83 -13.94
CA GLY A 84 -14.50 -11.05 -14.49
C GLY A 84 -12.98 -11.01 -14.61
N THR A 85 -12.43 -12.11 -15.12
CA THR A 85 -11.01 -12.21 -15.44
C THR A 85 -10.85 -12.33 -16.95
N GLN A 86 -9.93 -11.59 -17.53
CA GLN A 86 -9.58 -11.67 -18.96
C GLN A 86 -8.07 -11.87 -19.12
N ARG A 87 -7.66 -12.50 -20.20
CA ARG A 87 -6.24 -12.59 -20.53
C ARG A 87 -5.71 -11.24 -20.91
N LYS A 88 -4.51 -10.90 -20.48
CA LYS A 88 -3.88 -9.61 -20.75
C LYS A 88 -3.78 -9.30 -22.25
N GLU A 89 -3.60 -10.32 -23.05
CA GLU A 89 -3.55 -10.23 -24.53
C GLU A 89 -4.89 -9.82 -25.17
N GLU A 90 -6.01 -10.16 -24.53
CA GLU A 90 -7.36 -9.86 -25.02
C GLU A 90 -7.79 -8.44 -24.65
N LEU A 91 -6.95 -7.73 -23.84
CA LEU A 91 -7.24 -6.39 -23.39
C LEU A 91 -6.80 -5.35 -24.43
N THR A 92 -7.76 -4.67 -25.02
CA THR A 92 -7.53 -3.50 -25.87
C THR A 92 -7.22 -2.23 -25.06
N SER A 93 -7.31 -2.30 -23.75
CA SER A 93 -7.18 -1.17 -22.82
C SER A 93 -5.85 -1.20 -22.04
N SER A 94 -5.35 -0.01 -21.66
CA SER A 94 -4.10 0.12 -20.90
C SER A 94 -4.30 -0.27 -19.44
N VAL A 95 -4.08 -1.54 -19.14
CA VAL A 95 -4.03 -2.07 -17.76
C VAL A 95 -2.58 -2.31 -17.37
N MET A 96 -2.20 -1.86 -16.18
CA MET A 96 -0.88 -2.11 -15.61
C MET A 96 -1.02 -2.90 -14.31
N SER A 97 -0.41 -4.08 -14.30
CA SER A 97 -0.39 -4.96 -13.13
C SER A 97 0.95 -4.89 -12.43
N VAL A 98 0.93 -4.75 -11.11
CA VAL A 98 2.12 -4.84 -10.24
C VAL A 98 1.89 -5.96 -9.24
N LYS A 99 2.71 -7.00 -9.31
CA LYS A 99 2.64 -8.16 -8.40
C LYS A 99 3.49 -7.91 -7.16
N ALA A 100 3.21 -8.65 -6.08
CA ALA A 100 3.88 -8.51 -4.78
C ALA A 100 5.42 -8.58 -4.87
N GLU A 101 5.96 -9.40 -5.76
CA GLU A 101 7.40 -9.53 -6.01
C GLU A 101 8.05 -8.24 -6.55
N ASN A 102 7.26 -7.38 -7.19
CA ASN A 102 7.67 -6.11 -7.78
C ASN A 102 7.30 -4.90 -6.90
N PHE A 103 6.75 -5.08 -5.73
CA PHE A 103 6.40 -3.99 -4.83
C PHE A 103 7.63 -3.25 -4.33
N VAL A 104 7.45 -1.97 -4.02
CA VAL A 104 8.49 -1.18 -3.38
C VAL A 104 8.69 -1.69 -1.95
N GLN A 105 9.92 -2.10 -1.64
CA GLN A 105 10.30 -2.65 -0.32
C GLN A 105 10.56 -1.50 0.68
N VAL A 106 9.50 -0.80 1.07
CA VAL A 106 9.57 0.30 2.06
C VAL A 106 8.41 0.21 3.03
N THR A 107 8.60 0.76 4.22
CA THR A 107 7.47 0.99 5.13
C THR A 107 6.55 2.03 4.52
N THR A 108 5.32 1.65 4.22
CA THR A 108 4.32 2.52 3.63
C THR A 108 3.06 2.52 4.48
N PRO A 109 2.37 3.66 4.64
CA PRO A 109 1.14 3.73 5.42
C PRO A 109 -0.03 3.00 4.75
N ASP A 110 0.02 2.83 3.43
CA ASP A 110 -1.07 2.26 2.64
C ASP A 110 -0.60 1.52 1.38
N ALA A 111 -1.53 0.88 0.69
CA ALA A 111 -1.27 0.08 -0.50
C ALA A 111 -0.69 0.89 -1.69
N ALA A 112 -0.95 2.19 -1.79
CA ALA A 112 -0.45 3.01 -2.90
C ALA A 112 1.07 3.17 -2.87
N GLY A 113 1.66 3.20 -1.68
CA GLY A 113 3.11 3.27 -1.52
C GLY A 113 3.85 2.09 -2.18
N LEU A 114 3.22 0.91 -2.25
CA LEU A 114 3.80 -0.29 -2.87
C LEU A 114 4.04 -0.13 -4.38
N ILE A 115 3.23 0.68 -5.04
CA ILE A 115 3.27 0.88 -6.51
C ILE A 115 3.81 2.26 -6.91
N LYS A 116 4.30 3.04 -5.95
CA LYS A 116 4.88 4.37 -6.19
C LYS A 116 6.04 4.27 -7.19
N GLY A 117 5.93 5.02 -8.30
CA GLY A 117 6.94 5.03 -9.38
C GLY A 117 6.96 3.77 -10.26
N LYS A 118 6.08 2.77 -10.03
CA LYS A 118 6.00 1.54 -10.84
C LYS A 118 4.99 1.63 -11.98
N VAL A 119 4.04 2.55 -11.90
CA VAL A 119 2.94 2.69 -12.86
C VAL A 119 3.05 4.02 -13.58
N ALA A 120 3.30 3.98 -14.89
CA ALA A 120 3.38 5.19 -15.72
C ALA A 120 2.04 5.94 -15.72
N GLY A 121 2.06 7.27 -15.47
CA GLY A 121 0.88 8.12 -15.40
C GLY A 121 0.13 8.06 -14.06
N LEU A 122 0.63 7.32 -13.08
CA LEU A 122 0.15 7.31 -11.70
C LEU A 122 1.07 8.18 -10.83
N SER A 123 0.52 9.20 -10.20
CA SER A 123 1.18 9.99 -9.18
C SER A 123 0.70 9.55 -7.80
N VAL A 124 1.63 9.19 -6.94
CA VAL A 124 1.37 8.83 -5.53
C VAL A 124 2.10 9.84 -4.66
N ILE A 125 1.37 10.67 -3.96
CA ILE A 125 1.89 11.76 -3.13
C ILE A 125 1.52 11.47 -1.68
N ASN A 126 2.51 11.48 -0.81
CA ASN A 126 2.27 11.50 0.64
C ASN A 126 2.18 12.97 1.04
N PRO A 127 1.02 13.48 1.45
CA PRO A 127 0.81 14.91 1.60
C PRO A 127 1.61 15.51 2.77
N ASP A 128 1.87 14.72 3.80
CA ASP A 128 2.59 15.16 4.99
C ASP A 128 3.33 14.01 5.69
N ALA A 129 3.96 14.32 6.83
CA ALA A 129 4.66 13.36 7.68
C ALA A 129 3.76 12.75 8.78
N ASN A 130 2.45 12.87 8.65
CA ASN A 130 1.48 12.32 9.56
C ASN A 130 1.28 10.83 9.28
N PRO A 131 1.48 9.94 10.24
CA PRO A 131 1.30 8.51 10.03
C PRO A 131 -0.16 8.08 9.79
N LEU A 132 -1.13 9.00 9.95
CA LEU A 132 -2.55 8.80 9.63
C LEU A 132 -2.90 9.21 8.20
N SER A 133 -2.03 9.99 7.54
CA SER A 133 -2.33 10.46 6.19
C SER A 133 -2.25 9.33 5.19
N THR A 134 -3.29 9.21 4.40
CA THR A 134 -3.32 8.31 3.24
C THR A 134 -2.66 8.97 2.04
N SER A 135 -2.08 8.16 1.18
CA SER A 135 -1.52 8.65 -0.08
C SER A 135 -2.60 9.26 -0.97
N GLU A 136 -2.33 10.43 -1.51
CA GLU A 136 -3.13 10.99 -2.60
C GLU A 136 -2.71 10.33 -3.90
N ILE A 137 -3.70 9.80 -4.62
CA ILE A 137 -3.49 9.17 -5.91
C ILE A 137 -4.14 10.00 -6.99
N VAL A 138 -3.35 10.37 -8.00
CA VAL A 138 -3.84 11.03 -9.21
C VAL A 138 -3.42 10.22 -10.43
N LEU A 139 -4.40 9.85 -11.25
CA LEU A 139 -4.18 9.10 -12.47
C LEU A 139 -4.39 10.00 -13.68
N ARG A 140 -3.34 10.18 -14.52
CA ARG A 140 -3.35 11.01 -15.74
C ARG A 140 -3.71 12.50 -15.53
N GLY A 141 -3.58 13.02 -14.31
CA GLY A 141 -3.85 14.41 -13.97
C GLY A 141 -5.29 14.66 -13.52
N SER A 142 -5.57 15.91 -13.14
CA SER A 142 -6.90 16.32 -12.66
C SER A 142 -7.83 16.54 -13.84
N THR A 143 -8.95 15.82 -13.87
CA THR A 143 -9.98 15.91 -14.91
C THR A 143 -11.12 16.85 -14.55
N THR A 144 -11.16 17.32 -13.30
CA THR A 144 -12.25 18.15 -12.76
C THR A 144 -11.75 19.15 -11.74
N LEU A 145 -12.42 20.31 -11.66
CA LEU A 145 -12.12 21.34 -10.66
C LEU A 145 -12.98 21.25 -9.39
N LYS A 146 -14.09 20.51 -9.43
CA LYS A 146 -15.06 20.47 -8.32
C LYS A 146 -15.34 19.07 -7.79
N SER A 147 -15.16 18.03 -8.60
CA SER A 147 -15.34 16.64 -8.17
C SER A 147 -13.98 16.04 -7.78
N GLY A 148 -13.97 15.07 -6.88
CA GLY A 148 -12.74 14.40 -6.48
C GLY A 148 -11.98 13.81 -7.68
N THR A 149 -10.66 13.80 -7.60
CA THR A 149 -9.75 13.29 -8.65
C THR A 149 -9.25 11.87 -8.35
N SER A 150 -9.63 11.32 -7.20
CA SER A 150 -9.20 10.00 -6.75
C SER A 150 -9.83 8.90 -7.62
N PRO A 151 -9.04 7.87 -8.01
CA PRO A 151 -9.58 6.70 -8.68
C PRO A 151 -10.48 5.88 -7.75
N LEU A 152 -11.37 5.07 -8.33
CA LEU A 152 -12.13 4.07 -7.58
C LEU A 152 -11.18 2.98 -7.10
N ILE A 153 -11.25 2.64 -5.82
CA ILE A 153 -10.46 1.56 -5.23
C ILE A 153 -11.38 0.39 -4.94
N LEU A 154 -11.00 -0.78 -5.42
CA LEU A 154 -11.70 -2.03 -5.16
C LEU A 154 -10.74 -3.03 -4.52
N ILE A 155 -11.15 -3.65 -3.43
CA ILE A 155 -10.40 -4.69 -2.73
C ILE A 155 -11.20 -5.98 -2.86
N ASP A 156 -10.65 -6.96 -3.58
CA ASP A 156 -11.30 -8.23 -3.93
C ASP A 156 -12.71 -8.02 -4.55
N GLY A 157 -12.84 -6.95 -5.38
CA GLY A 157 -14.08 -6.60 -6.07
C GLY A 157 -15.05 -5.70 -5.27
N VAL A 158 -14.78 -5.42 -4.00
CA VAL A 158 -15.63 -4.58 -3.14
C VAL A 158 -15.01 -3.19 -3.00
N PRO A 159 -15.77 -2.09 -3.15
CA PRO A 159 -15.29 -0.73 -2.90
C PRO A 159 -14.64 -0.61 -1.52
N GLY A 160 -13.51 0.10 -1.43
CA GLY A 160 -12.78 0.24 -0.18
C GLY A 160 -11.76 1.37 -0.22
N GLU A 161 -10.99 1.50 0.85
CA GLU A 161 -9.95 2.50 1.02
C GLU A 161 -8.56 1.86 1.03
N LEU A 162 -7.52 2.60 0.60
CA LEU A 162 -6.14 2.12 0.53
C LEU A 162 -5.58 1.63 1.86
N ASN A 163 -5.99 2.25 2.94
CA ASN A 163 -5.56 1.94 4.31
C ASN A 163 -6.42 0.86 4.98
N SER A 164 -7.44 0.32 4.29
CA SER A 164 -8.31 -0.71 4.85
C SER A 164 -7.79 -2.14 4.66
N VAL A 165 -6.65 -2.31 4.00
CA VAL A 165 -5.98 -3.58 3.78
C VAL A 165 -4.51 -3.50 4.17
N SER A 166 -3.99 -4.52 4.85
CA SER A 166 -2.55 -4.59 5.13
C SER A 166 -1.75 -4.72 3.83
N PRO A 167 -0.68 -3.90 3.64
CA PRO A 167 0.25 -4.08 2.52
C PRO A 167 0.80 -5.50 2.40
N ASN A 168 0.98 -6.22 3.51
CA ASN A 168 1.49 -7.59 3.53
C ASN A 168 0.50 -8.62 2.98
N ASP A 169 -0.80 -8.30 2.99
CA ASP A 169 -1.85 -9.17 2.48
C ASP A 169 -2.09 -9.05 0.97
N ILE A 170 -1.45 -8.10 0.29
CA ILE A 170 -1.68 -7.82 -1.12
C ILE A 170 -0.86 -8.78 -2.00
N GLU A 171 -1.53 -9.44 -2.95
CA GLU A 171 -0.90 -10.27 -3.98
C GLU A 171 -0.57 -9.46 -5.24
N GLN A 172 -1.51 -8.57 -5.66
CA GLN A 172 -1.41 -7.82 -6.91
C GLN A 172 -2.23 -6.53 -6.84
N ILE A 173 -1.74 -5.50 -7.53
CA ILE A 173 -2.47 -4.25 -7.75
C ILE A 173 -2.55 -4.00 -9.26
N ASP A 174 -3.77 -3.93 -9.79
CA ASP A 174 -4.05 -3.62 -11.18
C ASP A 174 -4.58 -2.19 -11.30
N VAL A 175 -4.01 -1.41 -12.22
CA VAL A 175 -4.40 -0.02 -12.45
C VAL A 175 -5.01 0.11 -13.85
N LEU A 176 -6.32 0.35 -13.89
CA LEU A 176 -7.08 0.59 -15.08
C LEU A 176 -7.09 2.09 -15.40
N LYS A 177 -6.29 2.48 -16.38
CA LYS A 177 -6.03 3.90 -16.68
C LYS A 177 -7.01 4.51 -17.67
N ASP A 178 -7.60 3.67 -18.55
CA ASP A 178 -8.44 4.13 -19.64
C ASP A 178 -9.92 4.06 -19.27
N GLY A 179 -10.68 5.03 -19.77
CA GLY A 179 -12.13 5.05 -19.59
C GLY A 179 -12.82 3.80 -20.12
N SER A 180 -12.26 3.14 -21.16
CA SER A 180 -12.80 1.88 -21.68
C SER A 180 -12.66 0.72 -20.68
N ALA A 181 -11.52 0.63 -19.99
CA ALA A 181 -11.30 -0.37 -18.94
C ALA A 181 -12.14 -0.07 -17.69
N ALA A 182 -12.32 1.23 -17.41
CA ALA A 182 -13.07 1.70 -16.25
C ALA A 182 -14.60 1.77 -16.50
N ALA A 183 -15.04 1.72 -17.77
CA ALA A 183 -16.45 1.86 -18.16
C ALA A 183 -17.38 0.81 -17.50
N ILE A 184 -16.86 -0.35 -17.18
CA ILE A 184 -17.58 -1.41 -16.45
C ILE A 184 -18.08 -0.92 -15.08
N TYR A 185 -17.36 0.04 -14.47
CA TYR A 185 -17.71 0.62 -13.16
C TYR A 185 -18.54 1.91 -13.27
N GLY A 186 -19.02 2.22 -14.48
CA GLY A 186 -19.85 3.40 -14.75
C GLY A 186 -19.14 4.72 -14.39
N THR A 187 -19.91 5.69 -13.90
CA THR A 187 -19.39 7.02 -13.54
C THR A 187 -18.36 7.01 -12.42
N ARG A 188 -18.36 5.99 -11.55
CA ARG A 188 -17.37 5.84 -10.48
C ARG A 188 -15.96 5.57 -11.02
N GLY A 189 -15.85 4.96 -12.20
CA GLY A 189 -14.57 4.66 -12.85
C GLY A 189 -13.98 5.81 -13.67
N THR A 190 -14.59 6.98 -13.72
CA THR A 190 -14.18 8.11 -14.58
C THR A 190 -12.73 8.56 -14.33
N ASN A 191 -12.26 8.52 -13.11
CA ASN A 191 -10.89 8.88 -12.71
C ASN A 191 -9.91 7.68 -12.75
N GLY A 192 -10.33 6.56 -13.37
CA GLY A 192 -9.62 5.29 -13.37
C GLY A 192 -10.01 4.40 -12.18
N VAL A 193 -9.50 3.17 -12.19
CA VAL A 193 -9.81 2.17 -11.17
C VAL A 193 -8.53 1.49 -10.71
N ILE A 194 -8.40 1.28 -9.41
CA ILE A 194 -7.33 0.51 -8.79
C ILE A 194 -7.94 -0.74 -8.17
N LEU A 195 -7.55 -1.89 -8.69
CA LEU A 195 -7.99 -3.19 -8.19
C LEU A 195 -6.90 -3.77 -7.30
N ILE A 196 -7.21 -4.01 -6.06
CA ILE A 196 -6.33 -4.66 -5.09
C ILE A 196 -6.80 -6.09 -4.92
N THR A 197 -5.96 -7.03 -5.32
CA THR A 197 -6.20 -8.46 -5.11
C THR A 197 -5.39 -8.92 -3.91
N THR A 198 -6.05 -9.50 -2.93
CA THR A 198 -5.38 -10.00 -1.73
C THR A 198 -4.90 -11.43 -1.93
N LYS A 199 -3.87 -11.83 -1.18
CA LYS A 199 -3.30 -13.19 -1.19
C LYS A 199 -4.38 -14.22 -0.90
N THR A 200 -4.37 -15.32 -1.65
CA THR A 200 -5.29 -16.46 -1.48
C THR A 200 -4.51 -17.76 -1.43
N SER A 201 -5.09 -18.78 -0.81
CA SER A 201 -4.60 -20.14 -0.90
C SER A 201 -5.25 -20.84 -2.10
N LYS A 202 -4.47 -21.53 -2.92
CA LYS A 202 -4.95 -22.22 -4.14
C LYS A 202 -4.52 -23.68 -4.15
N GLY A 203 -5.47 -24.55 -4.49
CA GLY A 203 -5.20 -25.98 -4.65
C GLY A 203 -4.89 -26.71 -3.35
N GLU A 204 -4.36 -27.93 -3.50
CA GLU A 204 -3.95 -28.75 -2.37
C GLU A 204 -2.56 -28.36 -1.90
N MET A 205 -2.46 -27.93 -0.65
CA MET A 205 -1.21 -27.51 -0.02
C MET A 205 -1.20 -27.81 1.46
N LYS A 206 -0.03 -28.19 1.97
CA LYS A 206 0.16 -28.37 3.42
C LYS A 206 0.01 -27.02 4.13
N PRO A 207 -0.50 -27.01 5.37
CA PRO A 207 -0.51 -25.80 6.17
C PRO A 207 0.88 -25.17 6.27
N THR A 208 0.97 -23.90 5.99
CA THR A 208 2.21 -23.11 6.02
C THR A 208 1.99 -21.90 6.88
N ILE A 209 2.93 -21.62 7.78
CA ILE A 209 2.98 -20.41 8.60
C ILE A 209 4.13 -19.55 8.07
N GLU A 210 3.84 -18.32 7.74
CA GLU A 210 4.82 -17.31 7.34
C GLU A 210 4.84 -16.20 8.37
N LEU A 211 6.03 -15.88 8.87
CA LEU A 211 6.27 -14.82 9.85
C LEU A 211 7.14 -13.75 9.19
N ASN A 212 6.67 -12.53 9.16
CA ASN A 212 7.42 -11.39 8.67
C ASN A 212 7.52 -10.33 9.76
N SER A 213 8.71 -9.78 9.95
CA SER A 213 8.95 -8.72 10.91
C SER A 213 9.99 -7.76 10.35
N TYR A 214 9.72 -6.47 10.42
CA TYR A 214 10.70 -5.45 10.08
C TYR A 214 10.51 -4.20 10.91
N VAL A 215 11.60 -3.45 11.05
CA VAL A 215 11.65 -2.16 11.71
C VAL A 215 12.28 -1.13 10.79
N SER A 216 11.89 0.14 10.94
CA SER A 216 12.46 1.22 10.16
C SER A 216 12.59 2.50 10.97
N PHE A 217 13.60 3.30 10.63
CA PHE A 217 13.83 4.63 11.15
C PHE A 217 13.70 5.63 10.00
N GLN A 218 13.08 6.76 10.28
CA GLN A 218 12.93 7.82 9.29
C GLN A 218 13.78 9.03 9.67
N LYS A 219 14.28 9.73 8.68
CA LYS A 219 14.99 11.00 8.85
C LYS A 219 14.47 12.03 7.86
N ILE A 220 14.49 13.29 8.28
CA ILE A 220 14.16 14.41 7.40
C ILE A 220 15.26 14.53 6.35
N ALA A 221 14.89 14.39 5.08
CA ALA A 221 15.83 14.53 3.98
C ALA A 221 16.29 15.98 3.78
N LYS A 222 15.37 16.95 4.00
CA LYS A 222 15.66 18.38 3.86
C LYS A 222 14.71 19.17 4.76
N LYS A 223 15.29 20.02 5.63
CA LYS A 223 14.55 21.03 6.41
C LYS A 223 14.37 22.29 5.57
N LEU A 224 13.28 23.00 5.79
CA LEU A 224 13.15 24.36 5.26
C LEU A 224 14.22 25.25 5.90
N PRO A 225 14.91 26.09 5.12
CA PRO A 225 15.92 27.01 5.65
C PRO A 225 15.22 28.15 6.41
N MET A 226 15.13 28.02 7.71
CA MET A 226 14.66 29.08 8.60
C MET A 226 15.84 29.84 9.18
N MET A 227 15.62 31.09 9.58
CA MET A 227 16.64 31.88 10.27
C MET A 227 16.97 31.27 11.63
N SER A 228 18.25 31.08 11.91
CA SER A 228 18.70 30.80 13.28
C SER A 228 18.49 32.02 14.19
N ALA A 229 18.55 31.82 15.51
CA ALA A 229 18.47 32.93 16.47
C ALA A 229 19.54 33.99 16.20
N ASP A 230 20.76 33.60 15.84
CA ASP A 230 21.85 34.55 15.55
C ASP A 230 21.56 35.35 14.28
N GLN A 231 21.08 34.74 13.21
CA GLN A 231 20.66 35.45 11.99
C GLN A 231 19.48 36.35 12.22
N TYR A 232 18.54 35.96 13.07
CA TYR A 232 17.41 36.78 13.48
C TYR A 232 17.86 38.00 14.27
N LEU A 233 18.79 37.86 15.22
CA LEU A 233 19.37 38.95 16.00
C LEU A 233 20.11 39.98 15.13
N GLU A 234 20.75 39.54 14.04
CA GLU A 234 21.33 40.50 13.07
C GLU A 234 20.24 41.37 12.46
N LYS A 235 19.07 40.82 12.13
CA LYS A 235 17.93 41.58 11.61
C LYS A 235 17.32 42.53 12.66
N VAL A 236 17.30 42.12 13.92
CA VAL A 236 16.92 43.02 15.02
C VAL A 236 17.86 44.24 15.09
N LYS A 237 19.18 44.01 14.99
CA LYS A 237 20.20 45.08 15.00
C LYS A 237 20.10 46.00 13.77
N GLU A 238 19.70 45.45 12.61
CA GLU A 238 19.43 46.25 11.40
C GLU A 238 18.17 47.14 11.52
N GLY A 239 17.41 47.01 12.61
CA GLY A 239 16.25 47.86 12.88
C GLY A 239 14.95 47.39 12.19
N TYR A 240 14.82 46.10 11.84
CA TYR A 240 13.58 45.59 11.28
C TYR A 240 12.42 45.78 12.27
N THR A 241 11.36 46.42 11.82
CA THR A 241 10.18 46.75 12.64
C THR A 241 9.44 45.48 13.04
N GLY A 242 9.20 45.30 14.33
CA GLY A 242 8.49 44.14 14.87
C GLY A 242 9.41 42.96 15.24
N ALA A 243 10.70 43.02 14.93
CA ALA A 243 11.67 42.07 15.43
C ALA A 243 12.07 42.39 16.86
N ALA A 244 12.02 41.44 17.77
CA ALA A 244 12.37 41.58 19.18
C ALA A 244 13.28 40.44 19.63
N ASP A 245 14.27 40.79 20.46
CA ASP A 245 15.14 39.84 21.14
C ASP A 245 14.57 39.50 22.52
N TYR A 246 14.35 38.20 22.77
CA TYR A 246 13.87 37.69 24.07
C TYR A 246 14.95 36.91 24.82
N GLY A 247 16.19 36.96 24.34
CA GLY A 247 17.37 36.48 25.10
C GLY A 247 17.64 34.97 25.00
N SER A 248 16.88 34.24 24.22
CA SER A 248 17.06 32.78 24.04
C SER A 248 17.57 32.44 22.66
N LYS A 249 17.92 31.15 22.47
CA LYS A 249 18.24 30.55 21.17
C LYS A 249 17.53 29.21 21.07
N THR A 250 16.37 29.20 20.41
CA THR A 250 15.52 28.02 20.32
C THR A 250 15.37 27.60 18.84
N ASP A 251 15.75 26.37 18.50
CA ASP A 251 15.40 25.74 17.22
C ASP A 251 14.04 25.05 17.39
N TRP A 252 12.99 25.76 17.08
CA TRP A 252 11.62 25.30 17.26
C TRP A 252 11.29 24.06 16.44
N LEU A 253 11.92 23.88 15.27
CA LEU A 253 11.73 22.65 14.47
C LEU A 253 12.35 21.45 15.16
N ASP A 254 13.56 21.57 15.69
CA ASP A 254 14.21 20.46 16.41
C ASP A 254 13.44 20.11 17.69
N GLU A 255 12.90 21.11 18.37
CA GLU A 255 12.13 20.90 19.59
C GLU A 255 10.84 20.10 19.39
N ILE A 256 10.17 20.23 18.24
CA ILE A 256 8.94 19.49 17.96
C ILE A 256 9.18 18.16 17.26
N MET A 257 10.39 17.93 16.73
CA MET A 257 10.69 16.77 15.89
C MET A 257 11.29 15.60 16.65
N GLN A 258 11.10 14.41 16.11
CA GLN A 258 11.70 13.17 16.59
C GLN A 258 12.20 12.32 15.42
N THR A 259 12.99 11.30 15.73
CA THR A 259 13.35 10.22 14.79
C THR A 259 12.30 9.13 14.92
N PRO A 260 11.38 8.95 13.96
CA PRO A 260 10.35 7.92 14.04
C PRO A 260 10.94 6.52 14.07
N PHE A 261 10.39 5.66 14.92
CA PHE A 261 10.67 4.24 14.98
C PHE A 261 9.41 3.46 14.61
N ASN A 262 9.43 2.81 13.45
CA ASN A 262 8.29 2.07 12.92
C ASN A 262 8.54 0.57 13.01
N GLN A 263 7.49 -0.18 13.33
CA GLN A 263 7.53 -1.62 13.51
C GLN A 263 6.37 -2.28 12.77
N THR A 264 6.63 -3.42 12.15
CA THR A 264 5.60 -4.26 11.55
C THR A 264 5.86 -5.72 11.89
N TYR A 265 4.82 -6.40 12.32
CA TYR A 265 4.80 -7.84 12.59
C TYR A 265 3.63 -8.46 11.86
N SER A 266 3.88 -9.50 11.10
CA SER A 266 2.89 -10.19 10.27
C SER A 266 2.96 -11.69 10.47
N ILE A 267 1.80 -12.32 10.69
CA ILE A 267 1.65 -13.76 10.75
C ILE A 267 0.62 -14.16 9.71
N ASN A 268 1.01 -15.05 8.79
CA ASN A 268 0.13 -15.61 7.77
C ASN A 268 0.08 -17.12 7.90
N LEU A 269 -1.11 -17.67 8.08
CA LEU A 269 -1.41 -19.08 8.04
C LEU A 269 -2.21 -19.37 6.78
N ARG A 270 -1.72 -20.25 5.92
CA ARG A 270 -2.43 -20.68 4.71
C ARG A 270 -2.36 -22.18 4.54
N GLY A 271 -3.40 -22.75 3.98
CA GLY A 271 -3.45 -24.17 3.71
C GLY A 271 -4.60 -24.52 2.80
N GLY A 272 -4.63 -25.77 2.32
CA GLY A 272 -5.71 -26.18 1.46
C GLY A 272 -5.74 -27.69 1.22
N SER A 273 -6.94 -28.20 1.03
CA SER A 273 -7.24 -29.51 0.48
C SER A 273 -7.76 -29.36 -0.95
N LYS A 274 -8.09 -30.48 -1.60
CA LYS A 274 -8.74 -30.47 -2.92
C LYS A 274 -9.96 -29.54 -2.98
N ASN A 275 -10.75 -29.52 -1.93
CA ASN A 275 -12.04 -28.85 -1.90
C ASN A 275 -12.06 -27.55 -1.08
N THR A 276 -11.17 -27.40 -0.09
CA THR A 276 -11.20 -26.26 0.83
C THR A 276 -9.84 -25.59 0.90
N ASN A 277 -9.81 -24.30 0.69
CA ASN A 277 -8.63 -23.48 0.85
C ASN A 277 -8.90 -22.39 1.89
N TYR A 278 -7.91 -22.06 2.68
CA TYR A 278 -8.03 -21.01 3.69
C TYR A 278 -6.74 -20.19 3.81
N ILE A 279 -6.91 -18.93 4.18
CA ILE A 279 -5.85 -18.05 4.62
C ILE A 279 -6.35 -17.27 5.83
N ALA A 280 -5.52 -17.17 6.85
CA ALA A 280 -5.73 -16.29 7.99
C ALA A 280 -4.47 -15.46 8.18
N SER A 281 -4.62 -14.14 8.31
CA SER A 281 -3.51 -13.23 8.58
C SER A 281 -3.81 -12.34 9.77
N PHE A 282 -2.75 -11.93 10.43
CA PHE A 282 -2.78 -10.97 11.51
C PHE A 282 -1.54 -10.09 11.40
N ASP A 283 -1.75 -8.82 11.09
CA ASP A 283 -0.68 -7.84 11.01
C ASP A 283 -0.84 -6.80 12.10
N TYR A 284 0.27 -6.47 12.76
CA TYR A 284 0.37 -5.35 13.68
C TYR A 284 1.39 -4.35 13.13
N THR A 285 1.01 -3.08 13.10
CA THR A 285 1.88 -1.97 12.73
C THR A 285 1.87 -0.90 13.81
N SER A 286 3.04 -0.36 14.10
CA SER A 286 3.22 0.81 14.97
C SER A 286 4.04 1.83 14.20
N ASN A 287 3.41 2.91 13.79
CA ASN A 287 3.99 3.95 12.95
C ASN A 287 4.05 5.27 13.72
N GLU A 288 5.24 5.84 13.81
CA GLU A 288 5.48 7.18 14.37
C GLU A 288 5.66 8.18 13.24
N GLY A 289 5.22 9.41 13.45
CA GLY A 289 5.51 10.53 12.56
C GLY A 289 6.73 11.34 12.99
N LEU A 290 7.18 12.23 12.13
CA LEU A 290 8.32 13.11 12.40
C LEU A 290 8.07 14.12 13.54
N VAL A 291 6.82 14.50 13.76
CA VAL A 291 6.46 15.37 14.88
C VAL A 291 6.24 14.52 16.14
N LYS A 292 6.78 14.95 17.26
CA LYS A 292 6.61 14.27 18.56
C LYS A 292 5.14 14.00 18.85
N ARG A 293 4.83 12.91 19.55
CA ARG A 293 3.47 12.48 19.94
C ARG A 293 2.54 12.07 18.79
N SER A 294 3.03 11.98 17.55
CA SER A 294 2.29 11.43 16.42
C SER A 294 2.60 9.93 16.27
N LYS A 295 1.77 9.09 16.83
CA LYS A 295 1.91 7.63 16.78
C LYS A 295 0.57 7.00 16.45
N VAL A 296 0.58 6.00 15.57
CA VAL A 296 -0.57 5.20 15.18
C VAL A 296 -0.23 3.73 15.33
N GLU A 297 -1.09 2.99 15.99
CA GLU A 297 -1.03 1.54 16.10
C GLU A 297 -2.23 0.96 15.36
N THR A 298 -1.98 0.00 14.48
CA THR A 298 -3.03 -0.64 13.68
C THR A 298 -2.86 -2.15 13.70
N ILE A 299 -3.97 -2.85 13.87
CA ILE A 299 -4.08 -4.31 13.77
C ILE A 299 -4.97 -4.61 12.57
N PHE A 300 -4.54 -5.53 11.70
CA PHE A 300 -5.30 -6.00 10.54
C PHE A 300 -5.57 -7.50 10.67
N PRO A 301 -6.71 -7.91 11.21
CA PRO A 301 -7.15 -9.30 11.15
C PRO A 301 -7.77 -9.62 9.79
N ARG A 302 -7.50 -10.81 9.26
CA ARG A 302 -8.10 -11.30 8.03
C ARG A 302 -8.29 -12.82 8.08
N LEU A 303 -9.42 -13.28 7.57
CA LEU A 303 -9.72 -14.68 7.33
C LEU A 303 -10.45 -14.79 5.98
N ASN A 304 -10.00 -15.68 5.12
CA ASN A 304 -10.71 -16.03 3.91
C ASN A 304 -10.74 -17.56 3.76
N VAL A 305 -11.90 -18.08 3.41
CA VAL A 305 -12.14 -19.51 3.19
C VAL A 305 -12.87 -19.70 1.88
N THR A 306 -12.33 -20.54 1.02
CA THR A 306 -12.97 -20.98 -0.22
C THR A 306 -13.28 -22.44 -0.14
N HIS A 307 -14.52 -22.82 -0.38
CA HIS A 307 -14.96 -24.22 -0.43
C HIS A 307 -15.62 -24.55 -1.77
N ARG A 308 -15.27 -25.71 -2.34
CA ARG A 308 -15.75 -26.19 -3.64
C ARG A 308 -16.48 -27.51 -3.45
N MET A 309 -17.62 -27.63 -4.12
CA MET A 309 -18.49 -28.80 -4.06
C MET A 309 -18.92 -29.23 -5.46
N PHE A 310 -19.43 -30.46 -5.57
CA PHE A 310 -20.01 -30.99 -6.81
C PHE A 310 -19.07 -30.87 -8.01
N ASP A 311 -17.83 -31.36 -7.85
CA ASP A 311 -16.78 -31.29 -8.89
C ASP A 311 -16.55 -29.87 -9.42
N ASN A 312 -16.46 -28.89 -8.49
CA ASN A 312 -16.28 -27.46 -8.73
C ASN A 312 -17.51 -26.74 -9.34
N ARG A 313 -18.67 -27.37 -9.43
CA ARG A 313 -19.89 -26.71 -9.93
C ARG A 313 -20.48 -25.71 -8.96
N LEU A 314 -20.15 -25.83 -7.69
CA LEU A 314 -20.52 -24.86 -6.66
C LEU A 314 -19.25 -24.45 -5.90
N LYS A 315 -18.96 -23.15 -5.89
CA LYS A 315 -17.88 -22.53 -5.13
C LYS A 315 -18.48 -21.51 -4.17
N ILE A 316 -18.12 -21.61 -2.90
CA ILE A 316 -18.42 -20.63 -1.86
C ILE A 316 -17.12 -20.01 -1.40
N ASP A 317 -17.04 -18.69 -1.44
CA ASP A 317 -15.93 -17.89 -0.94
C ASP A 317 -16.47 -16.95 0.14
N ALA A 318 -15.89 -17.00 1.34
CA ALA A 318 -16.32 -16.16 2.47
C ALA A 318 -15.10 -15.54 3.14
N GLY A 319 -15.16 -14.26 3.38
CA GLY A 319 -14.06 -13.52 3.97
C GLY A 319 -14.50 -12.53 5.04
N LEU A 320 -13.60 -12.33 5.99
CA LEU A 320 -13.63 -11.33 7.03
C LEU A 320 -12.30 -10.60 7.01
N SER A 321 -12.31 -9.28 6.93
CA SER A 321 -11.11 -8.46 6.99
C SER A 321 -11.42 -7.11 7.61
N GLY A 322 -10.40 -6.36 7.95
CA GLY A 322 -10.59 -5.02 8.47
C GLY A 322 -9.39 -4.55 9.27
N TYR A 323 -9.59 -3.50 10.06
CA TYR A 323 -8.57 -3.00 10.96
C TYR A 323 -9.16 -2.46 12.27
N GLN A 324 -8.33 -2.48 13.28
CA GLN A 324 -8.49 -1.67 14.48
C GLN A 324 -7.30 -0.74 14.60
N GLN A 325 -7.56 0.56 14.68
CA GLN A 325 -6.54 1.60 14.72
C GLN A 325 -6.73 2.43 15.99
N SER A 326 -5.63 2.68 16.69
CA SER A 326 -5.60 3.55 17.87
C SER A 326 -4.50 4.59 17.71
N TYR A 327 -4.82 5.83 18.03
CA TYR A 327 -3.88 6.95 18.02
C TYR A 327 -4.25 8.02 19.04
N GLY A 328 -3.27 8.80 19.45
CA GLY A 328 -3.46 9.92 20.36
C GLY A 328 -4.07 11.14 19.66
N ILE A 329 -3.34 12.26 19.69
CA ILE A 329 -3.77 13.50 19.05
C ILE A 329 -3.57 13.37 17.53
N PRO A 330 -4.56 13.74 16.70
CA PRO A 330 -4.33 13.90 15.29
C PRO A 330 -3.20 14.93 15.07
N TYR A 331 -2.37 14.68 14.07
CA TYR A 331 -1.39 15.66 13.64
C TYR A 331 -2.06 17.02 13.43
N ASN A 332 -1.53 18.05 14.09
CA ASN A 332 -2.01 19.40 13.92
C ASN A 332 -0.99 20.19 13.09
N THR A 333 -1.36 20.53 11.87
CA THR A 333 -0.54 21.37 10.97
C THR A 333 -0.12 22.68 11.61
N ASN A 334 -0.92 23.22 12.55
CA ASN A 334 -0.60 24.44 13.29
C ASN A 334 0.67 24.31 14.12
N VAL A 335 1.00 23.12 14.63
CA VAL A 335 2.25 22.88 15.38
C VAL A 335 3.47 23.11 14.48
N TYR A 336 3.45 22.53 13.28
CA TYR A 336 4.55 22.68 12.33
C TYR A 336 4.64 24.13 11.81
N GLN A 337 3.51 24.73 11.44
CA GLN A 337 3.46 26.12 11.00
C GLN A 337 3.96 27.07 12.09
N SER A 338 3.51 26.88 13.34
CA SER A 338 3.98 27.68 14.47
C SER A 338 5.50 27.56 14.65
N ALA A 339 6.06 26.34 14.56
CA ALA A 339 7.50 26.13 14.69
C ALA A 339 8.32 26.80 13.59
N LEU A 340 7.77 26.99 12.39
CA LEU A 340 8.43 27.69 11.30
C LEU A 340 8.53 29.20 11.51
N ILE A 341 7.54 29.79 12.19
CA ILE A 341 7.39 31.26 12.26
C ILE A 341 7.57 31.83 13.66
N TYR A 342 7.61 30.97 14.69
CA TYR A 342 7.82 31.41 16.05
C TYR A 342 9.21 32.04 16.23
N ASN A 343 9.31 33.09 17.05
CA ASN A 343 10.56 33.82 17.20
C ASN A 343 11.67 32.93 17.79
N PRO A 344 12.80 32.76 17.10
CA PRO A 344 13.88 31.85 17.55
C PRO A 344 14.64 32.39 18.78
N THR A 345 14.39 33.64 19.22
CA THR A 345 14.96 34.18 20.45
C THR A 345 14.05 34.03 21.66
N GLU A 346 12.83 33.51 21.47
CA GLU A 346 11.92 33.19 22.57
C GLU A 346 12.39 31.98 23.36
N PRO A 347 12.35 32.01 24.71
CA PRO A 347 12.51 30.82 25.52
C PRO A 347 11.28 29.91 25.41
N ILE A 348 11.46 28.60 25.61
CA ILE A 348 10.35 27.62 25.60
C ILE A 348 9.35 27.92 26.73
N LYS A 349 9.87 28.26 27.91
CA LYS A 349 9.10 28.63 29.09
C LYS A 349 9.74 29.86 29.77
N ASP A 350 8.90 30.63 30.46
CA ASP A 350 9.34 31.70 31.31
C ASP A 350 9.99 31.24 32.63
N GLU A 351 10.48 32.15 33.43
CA GLU A 351 11.11 31.90 34.72
C GLU A 351 10.18 31.18 35.73
N ASN A 352 8.86 31.28 35.53
CA ASN A 352 7.85 30.63 36.36
C ASN A 352 7.42 29.27 35.80
N GLY A 353 8.05 28.76 34.72
CA GLY A 353 7.76 27.52 34.10
C GLY A 353 6.49 27.51 33.23
N LYS A 354 5.92 28.66 32.93
CA LYS A 354 4.81 28.82 31.99
C LYS A 354 5.31 28.85 30.54
N TRP A 355 4.51 28.36 29.63
CA TRP A 355 4.79 28.49 28.20
C TRP A 355 4.87 29.96 27.81
N THR A 356 5.93 30.35 27.09
CA THR A 356 6.02 31.71 26.55
C THR A 356 5.03 31.83 25.39
N GLU A 357 4.24 32.91 25.42
CA GLU A 357 3.24 33.18 24.41
C GLU A 357 3.27 34.67 24.05
N VAL A 358 3.53 34.98 22.78
CA VAL A 358 3.57 36.38 22.31
C VAL A 358 2.15 36.86 22.15
N ALA A 359 1.82 37.95 22.85
CA ALA A 359 0.45 38.47 22.90
C ALA A 359 -0.09 39.00 21.56
N ARG A 360 0.77 39.16 20.56
CA ARG A 360 0.46 39.78 19.26
C ARG A 360 0.11 38.79 18.17
N ASP A 361 0.42 37.52 18.33
CA ASP A 361 0.52 36.60 17.19
C ASP A 361 -0.65 35.63 17.08
N LEU A 362 -1.02 35.38 15.84
CA LEU A 362 -1.92 34.33 15.44
C LEU A 362 -1.31 32.93 15.68
N TYR A 363 -0.04 32.88 16.10
CA TYR A 363 0.76 31.69 16.24
C TYR A 363 1.06 31.38 17.71
N TYR A 364 1.00 30.14 18.07
CA TYR A 364 1.13 29.64 19.42
C TYR A 364 2.50 29.01 19.63
N ASN A 365 2.98 28.97 20.86
CA ASN A 365 4.16 28.22 21.22
C ASN A 365 3.95 26.74 20.76
N PRO A 366 4.78 26.22 19.81
CA PRO A 366 4.54 24.91 19.23
C PRO A 366 4.63 23.77 20.24
N LEU A 367 5.48 23.91 21.27
CA LEU A 367 5.58 22.91 22.33
C LEU A 367 4.39 22.99 23.30
N ALA A 368 3.83 24.20 23.53
CA ALA A 368 2.59 24.34 24.29
C ALA A 368 1.43 23.62 23.56
N LEU A 369 1.30 23.82 22.24
CA LEU A 369 0.31 23.10 21.41
C LEU A 369 0.42 21.60 21.56
N LEU A 370 1.65 21.06 21.53
CA LEU A 370 1.88 19.62 21.66
C LEU A 370 1.56 19.08 23.07
N ASN A 371 1.94 19.82 24.12
CA ASN A 371 1.90 19.29 25.48
C ASN A 371 0.60 19.58 26.22
N GLU A 372 -0.09 20.67 25.86
CA GLU A 372 -1.36 21.05 26.49
C GLU A 372 -2.59 20.48 25.77
N THR A 373 -2.38 19.65 24.74
CA THR A 373 -3.42 18.94 24.03
C THR A 373 -3.30 17.43 24.31
N GLN A 374 -4.42 16.76 24.52
CA GLN A 374 -4.53 15.32 24.69
C GLN A 374 -5.64 14.77 23.80
N GLY A 375 -5.49 13.52 23.39
CA GLY A 375 -6.51 12.85 22.59
C GLY A 375 -6.44 11.35 22.75
N LYS A 376 -7.59 10.72 22.49
CA LYS A 376 -7.72 9.28 22.31
C LYS A 376 -8.69 9.04 21.18
N ASN A 377 -8.23 8.36 20.15
CA ASN A 377 -9.01 8.03 18.98
C ASN A 377 -8.88 6.54 18.72
N ASP A 378 -10.00 5.89 18.58
CA ASP A 378 -10.12 4.47 18.25
C ASP A 378 -11.00 4.34 17.01
N ALA A 379 -10.51 3.72 15.96
CA ALA A 379 -11.26 3.44 14.74
C ALA A 379 -11.26 1.93 14.48
N THR A 380 -12.41 1.40 14.12
CA THR A 380 -12.56 0.00 13.72
C THR A 380 -13.27 -0.05 12.37
N ASN A 381 -12.71 -0.77 11.44
CA ASN A 381 -13.32 -1.12 10.17
C ASN A 381 -13.45 -2.64 10.11
N LEU A 382 -14.62 -3.13 9.81
CA LEU A 382 -14.89 -4.55 9.63
C LEU A 382 -15.61 -4.75 8.31
N ARG A 383 -15.02 -5.54 7.43
CA ARG A 383 -15.57 -5.93 6.15
C ARG A 383 -15.82 -7.43 6.13
N MET A 384 -17.02 -7.79 5.75
CA MET A 384 -17.46 -9.17 5.56
C MET A 384 -17.95 -9.34 4.13
N HIS A 385 -17.57 -10.43 3.48
CA HIS A 385 -18.11 -10.77 2.18
C HIS A 385 -18.39 -12.27 2.07
N ALA A 386 -19.35 -12.60 1.24
CA ALA A 386 -19.65 -13.96 0.82
C ALA A 386 -19.96 -13.97 -0.67
N THR A 387 -19.32 -14.86 -1.40
CA THR A 387 -19.56 -15.07 -2.83
C THR A 387 -19.99 -16.52 -3.06
N VAL A 388 -21.11 -16.70 -3.74
CA VAL A 388 -21.56 -18.01 -4.22
C VAL A 388 -21.43 -18.01 -5.73
N THR A 389 -20.67 -18.95 -6.29
CA THR A 389 -20.53 -19.16 -7.74
C THR A 389 -21.08 -20.54 -8.11
N VAL A 390 -22.00 -20.56 -9.05
CA VAL A 390 -22.57 -21.79 -9.62
C VAL A 390 -22.13 -21.88 -11.07
N THR A 391 -21.52 -23.01 -11.47
CA THR A 391 -21.10 -23.33 -12.84
C THR A 391 -21.97 -24.47 -13.38
N PRO A 392 -23.20 -24.17 -13.92
CA PRO A 392 -24.13 -25.22 -14.35
C PRO A 392 -23.61 -26.04 -15.51
N ILE A 393 -22.95 -25.38 -16.45
CA ILE A 393 -22.27 -25.94 -17.61
C ILE A 393 -20.89 -25.34 -17.77
N GLU A 394 -19.99 -26.02 -18.45
CA GLU A 394 -18.64 -25.51 -18.71
C GLU A 394 -18.67 -24.14 -19.40
N GLY A 395 -17.96 -23.18 -18.82
CA GLY A 395 -17.84 -21.81 -19.31
C GLY A 395 -18.94 -20.86 -18.82
N LEU A 396 -20.04 -21.32 -18.18
CA LEU A 396 -21.08 -20.47 -17.64
C LEU A 396 -20.96 -20.35 -16.12
N ASP A 397 -20.60 -19.19 -15.62
CA ASP A 397 -20.56 -18.86 -14.20
C ASP A 397 -21.68 -17.90 -13.83
N ILE A 398 -22.42 -18.26 -12.79
CA ILE A 398 -23.44 -17.44 -12.14
C ILE A 398 -22.91 -17.12 -10.74
N LYS A 399 -22.63 -15.85 -10.47
CA LYS A 399 -22.00 -15.38 -9.24
C LYS A 399 -22.93 -14.43 -8.49
N TRP A 400 -23.04 -14.63 -7.21
CA TRP A 400 -23.71 -13.71 -6.30
C TRP A 400 -22.74 -13.33 -5.17
N LEU A 401 -22.39 -12.04 -5.10
CA LEU A 401 -21.55 -11.45 -4.06
C LEU A 401 -22.44 -10.63 -3.10
N LEU A 402 -22.25 -10.86 -1.83
CA LEU A 402 -22.80 -10.07 -0.74
C LEU A 402 -21.63 -9.50 0.05
N SER A 403 -21.66 -8.21 0.37
CA SER A 403 -20.70 -7.63 1.29
C SER A 403 -21.33 -6.60 2.22
N ARG A 404 -20.75 -6.52 3.42
CA ARG A 404 -21.07 -5.51 4.43
C ARG A 404 -19.79 -4.95 5.01
N GLU A 405 -19.71 -3.63 5.06
CA GLU A 405 -18.66 -2.91 5.76
C GLU A 405 -19.26 -2.10 6.91
N VAL A 406 -18.62 -2.16 8.07
CA VAL A 406 -19.02 -1.40 9.25
C VAL A 406 -17.80 -0.64 9.75
N TYR A 407 -17.89 0.68 9.73
CA TYR A 407 -16.88 1.59 10.26
C TYR A 407 -17.40 2.29 11.50
N ASN A 408 -16.64 2.24 12.59
CA ASN A 408 -16.91 2.97 13.82
C ASN A 408 -15.65 3.72 14.22
N LYS A 409 -15.81 5.00 14.54
CA LYS A 409 -14.72 5.83 15.08
C LYS A 409 -15.21 6.55 16.33
N PHE A 410 -14.41 6.48 17.36
CA PHE A 410 -14.53 7.27 18.56
C PHE A 410 -13.37 8.25 18.60
N SER A 411 -13.65 9.54 18.79
CA SER A 411 -12.66 10.59 18.93
C SER A 411 -12.87 11.33 20.24
N GLY A 412 -11.81 11.41 21.04
CA GLY A 412 -11.76 12.24 22.24
C GLY A 412 -10.66 13.26 22.09
N TYR A 413 -10.96 14.52 22.41
CA TYR A 413 -10.03 15.64 22.36
C TYR A 413 -10.16 16.48 23.63
N TYR A 414 -9.00 16.89 24.16
CA TYR A 414 -8.95 17.70 25.37
C TYR A 414 -7.82 18.72 25.29
N GLU A 415 -8.10 19.98 25.60
CA GLU A 415 -7.15 21.06 25.86
C GLU A 415 -7.12 21.38 27.35
N THR A 416 -5.92 21.47 27.92
CA THR A 416 -5.78 21.81 29.33
C THR A 416 -6.11 23.31 29.56
N LYS A 417 -6.24 23.71 30.82
CA LYS A 417 -6.40 25.12 31.20
C LYS A 417 -5.22 26.00 30.78
N ASN A 418 -4.04 25.42 30.54
CA ASN A 418 -2.83 26.13 30.15
C ASN A 418 -2.67 26.26 28.64
N HIS A 419 -3.55 25.60 27.85
CA HIS A 419 -3.56 25.75 26.41
C HIS A 419 -3.99 27.17 26.05
N ARG A 420 -3.32 27.78 25.07
CA ARG A 420 -3.58 29.20 24.74
C ARG A 420 -5.03 29.51 24.42
N SER A 421 -5.70 28.60 23.67
CA SER A 421 -7.12 28.80 23.31
C SER A 421 -8.02 28.90 24.55
N THR A 422 -7.77 28.05 25.55
CA THR A 422 -8.53 28.04 26.80
C THR A 422 -8.17 29.22 27.71
N THR A 423 -6.88 29.60 27.72
CA THR A 423 -6.39 30.73 28.46
C THR A 423 -6.99 32.06 27.96
N ILE A 424 -7.00 32.28 26.64
CA ILE A 424 -7.58 33.50 26.03
C ILE A 424 -9.08 33.56 26.28
N GLN A 425 -9.78 32.42 26.27
CA GLN A 425 -11.22 32.35 26.50
C GLN A 425 -11.59 32.26 27.99
N ASN A 426 -10.60 32.36 28.89
CA ASN A 426 -10.77 32.22 30.34
C ASN A 426 -11.53 30.98 30.77
N LYS A 427 -11.18 29.83 30.13
CA LYS A 427 -11.77 28.50 30.39
C LYS A 427 -10.83 27.62 31.19
N ASN A 428 -11.38 26.75 32.05
CA ASN A 428 -10.61 25.75 32.80
C ASN A 428 -10.20 24.52 32.01
N GLY A 429 -10.38 24.55 30.70
CA GLY A 429 -10.09 23.50 29.74
C GLY A 429 -11.19 23.40 28.70
N TYR A 430 -10.95 22.61 27.67
CA TYR A 430 -11.93 22.29 26.65
C TYR A 430 -11.87 20.79 26.36
N ALA A 431 -13.02 20.16 26.25
CA ALA A 431 -13.11 18.75 25.89
C ALA A 431 -14.21 18.54 24.85
N SER A 432 -13.95 17.68 23.89
CA SER A 432 -14.94 17.21 22.93
C SER A 432 -14.89 15.68 22.80
N ARG A 433 -16.03 15.10 22.51
CA ARG A 433 -16.19 13.70 22.15
C ARG A 433 -17.04 13.61 20.90
N GLU A 434 -16.59 12.78 19.97
CA GLU A 434 -17.27 12.52 18.71
C GLU A 434 -17.33 11.02 18.47
N THR A 435 -18.46 10.55 17.95
CA THR A 435 -18.61 9.19 17.47
C THR A 435 -19.11 9.24 16.05
N HIS A 436 -18.40 8.57 15.15
CA HIS A 436 -18.79 8.42 13.76
C HIS A 436 -19.04 6.94 13.47
N LYS A 437 -20.19 6.65 12.87
CA LYS A 437 -20.54 5.30 12.42
C LYS A 437 -20.97 5.38 10.97
N ASN A 438 -20.40 4.51 10.15
CA ASN A 438 -20.81 4.31 8.77
C ASN A 438 -21.03 2.83 8.52
N GLN A 439 -21.99 2.50 7.66
CA GLN A 439 -22.27 1.14 7.21
C GLN A 439 -22.53 1.21 5.72
N ALA A 440 -21.95 0.27 4.97
CA ALA A 440 -22.19 0.10 3.55
C ALA A 440 -22.53 -1.37 3.28
N ASP A 441 -23.62 -1.58 2.58
CA ASP A 441 -24.06 -2.90 2.11
C ASP A 441 -23.97 -2.93 0.60
N MET A 442 -23.48 -4.04 0.03
CA MET A 442 -23.38 -4.25 -1.41
C MET A 442 -23.87 -5.65 -1.75
N THR A 443 -24.69 -5.75 -2.79
CA THR A 443 -25.04 -7.01 -3.43
C THR A 443 -24.76 -6.90 -4.92
N GLU A 444 -24.14 -7.92 -5.48
CA GLU A 444 -23.80 -7.98 -6.90
C GLU A 444 -24.20 -9.34 -7.47
N PHE A 445 -24.87 -9.33 -8.58
CA PHE A 445 -25.21 -10.52 -9.34
C PHE A 445 -24.55 -10.48 -10.71
N THR A 446 -23.81 -11.53 -11.06
CA THR A 446 -23.04 -11.59 -12.31
C THR A 446 -23.33 -12.90 -13.04
N ILE A 447 -23.54 -12.82 -14.35
CA ILE A 447 -23.58 -13.97 -15.25
C ILE A 447 -22.46 -13.78 -16.26
N GLN A 448 -21.53 -14.74 -16.31
CA GLN A 448 -20.42 -14.73 -17.27
C GLN A 448 -20.41 -16.02 -18.06
N TYR A 449 -20.28 -15.91 -19.39
CA TYR A 449 -20.10 -17.06 -20.27
C TYR A 449 -18.85 -16.91 -21.09
N ASN A 450 -17.93 -17.88 -20.95
CA ASN A 450 -16.66 -17.94 -21.66
C ASN A 450 -16.58 -19.23 -22.45
N LYS A 451 -16.42 -19.16 -23.77
CA LYS A 451 -16.26 -20.36 -24.59
C LYS A 451 -15.24 -20.14 -25.70
N ALA A 452 -14.26 -21.02 -25.74
CA ALA A 452 -13.35 -21.15 -26.88
C ALA A 452 -13.89 -22.19 -27.88
N PHE A 453 -13.92 -21.83 -29.13
CA PHE A 453 -14.37 -22.69 -30.23
C PHE A 453 -13.18 -23.24 -31.02
N LYS A 454 -13.39 -24.36 -31.70
CA LYS A 454 -12.41 -24.86 -32.65
C LYS A 454 -12.22 -23.80 -33.77
N GLY A 455 -10.96 -23.52 -34.15
CA GLY A 455 -10.65 -22.54 -35.18
C GLY A 455 -10.19 -21.15 -34.63
N GLY A 456 -9.89 -21.04 -33.35
CA GLY A 456 -9.30 -19.83 -32.77
C GLY A 456 -10.31 -18.74 -32.42
N HIS A 457 -11.61 -19.03 -32.47
CA HIS A 457 -12.65 -18.09 -32.03
C HIS A 457 -12.95 -18.25 -30.55
N SER A 458 -13.14 -17.16 -29.84
CA SER A 458 -13.62 -17.12 -28.45
C SER A 458 -14.83 -16.22 -28.30
N LEU A 459 -15.75 -16.59 -27.40
CA LEU A 459 -16.88 -15.77 -27.00
C LEU A 459 -16.77 -15.51 -25.50
N ASN A 460 -16.75 -14.24 -25.12
CA ASN A 460 -16.88 -13.80 -23.74
C ASN A 460 -18.11 -12.90 -23.67
N ALA A 461 -19.09 -13.26 -22.84
CA ALA A 461 -20.28 -12.48 -22.58
C ALA A 461 -20.43 -12.30 -21.06
N LEU A 462 -20.63 -11.05 -20.63
CA LEU A 462 -20.77 -10.68 -19.23
C LEU A 462 -22.01 -9.79 -19.05
N ARG A 463 -22.81 -10.09 -18.04
CA ARG A 463 -23.82 -9.20 -17.49
C ARG A 463 -23.70 -9.16 -15.98
N SER A 464 -23.71 -7.95 -15.41
CA SER A 464 -23.73 -7.76 -13.95
C SER A 464 -24.77 -6.72 -13.55
N GLU A 465 -25.22 -6.82 -12.31
CA GLU A 465 -26.08 -5.85 -11.64
C GLU A 465 -25.57 -5.70 -10.21
N GLU A 466 -25.36 -4.45 -9.80
CA GLU A 466 -24.83 -4.11 -8.47
C GLU A 466 -25.76 -3.11 -7.79
N HIS A 467 -26.05 -3.37 -6.51
CA HIS A 467 -26.80 -2.47 -5.63
C HIS A 467 -25.94 -2.17 -4.38
N THR A 468 -25.82 -0.89 -4.06
CA THR A 468 -25.10 -0.40 -2.86
C THR A 468 -26.04 0.49 -2.05
N SER A 469 -25.98 0.36 -0.71
CA SER A 469 -26.74 1.16 0.23
C SER A 469 -25.91 1.63 1.42
#